data_125ed33ace46efdd158a3bcf060d2bdf
#
_entry.id   125ed33ace46efdd158a3bcf060d2bdf
#
_cell.length_a   1.000
_cell.length_b   1.000
_cell.length_c   1.000
_cell.angle_alpha   90.00
_cell.angle_beta   90.00
_cell.angle_gamma   90.00
#
_symmetry.space_group_name_H-M   'P 1'
#
loop_
_entity.id
_entity.type
_entity.pdbx_description
1 polymer ?
#
loop_
_entity_poly.entity_id
_entity_poly.type
_entity_poly.pdbx_seq_one_letter_code
_entity_poly.pdbx_strand_id
1 'polypeptide(L)'
;MKNPARFLLALAIVSSAALVAQAQPAPKIMTVDMAKLYDSHYKTEEQMAKLRGDEQKAQEELDRLNKEGNALVQQFTDLREQTQNPAATAEAKQKAEAAAQAKYQDIQKKQNEVQSFTNNTRGSLQQRINTFKTIMIEEITKLASDVAKKKGATLVFDKSGIGLLGVQTIIYSDAAYDITDDVMKEINLSRPPPSAVAPVAPATTAPSALAPTQLERTGATAVQPDSPAITVPGAPVKK
;
A
#
# COMPACT_ATOMS: atom_id res chain seq x y z
N MET A 1 -1.73 -80.31 31.57
CA MET A 1 -1.47 -79.25 32.54
C MET A 1 -0.75 -78.14 31.82
N LYS A 2 -1.39 -77.02 31.56
CA LYS A 2 -0.85 -75.89 30.78
C LYS A 2 0.07 -75.07 31.68
N ASN A 3 1.36 -74.90 31.33
CA ASN A 3 2.39 -74.28 32.14
C ASN A 3 2.06 -72.83 32.45
N PRO A 4 1.81 -72.42 33.69
CA PRO A 4 1.47 -71.09 34.09
C PRO A 4 2.65 -70.12 33.85
N ALA A 5 3.88 -70.65 33.83
CA ALA A 5 5.12 -69.84 33.56
C ALA A 5 5.17 -69.22 32.16
N ARG A 6 4.55 -69.85 31.15
CA ARG A 6 4.50 -69.29 29.76
C ARG A 6 3.49 -68.17 29.65
N PHE A 7 2.42 -68.17 30.47
CA PHE A 7 1.45 -67.05 30.48
C PHE A 7 2.01 -65.80 31.16
N LEU A 8 2.78 -65.99 32.24
CA LEU A 8 3.44 -64.86 32.91
C LEU A 8 4.55 -64.21 32.05
N LEU A 9 5.26 -65.03 31.24
CA LEU A 9 6.27 -64.51 30.32
C LEU A 9 5.65 -63.68 29.17
N ALA A 10 4.51 -64.12 28.65
CA ALA A 10 3.77 -63.41 27.61
C ALA A 10 3.19 -62.09 28.14
N LEU A 11 2.73 -62.00 29.36
CA LEU A 11 2.20 -60.78 29.98
C LEU A 11 3.31 -59.76 30.26
N ALA A 12 4.51 -60.20 30.61
CA ALA A 12 5.68 -59.32 30.83
C ALA A 12 6.18 -58.68 29.54
N ILE A 13 6.06 -59.36 28.38
CA ILE A 13 6.48 -58.83 27.06
C ILE A 13 5.46 -57.78 26.56
N VAL A 14 4.16 -57.96 26.81
CA VAL A 14 3.14 -56.97 26.40
C VAL A 14 3.22 -55.69 27.26
N SER A 15 3.57 -55.77 28.52
CA SER A 15 3.72 -54.58 29.38
C SER A 15 5.01 -53.79 29.09
N SER A 16 6.06 -54.38 28.54
CA SER A 16 7.27 -53.64 28.14
C SER A 16 7.11 -52.90 26.80
N ALA A 17 6.19 -53.34 25.93
CA ALA A 17 5.90 -52.65 24.66
C ALA A 17 5.07 -51.37 24.85
N ALA A 18 4.39 -51.18 25.97
CA ALA A 18 3.59 -49.99 26.27
C ALA A 18 4.41 -48.80 26.79
N LEU A 19 5.70 -48.95 27.11
CA LEU A 19 6.54 -47.91 27.68
C LEU A 19 7.34 -47.11 26.64
N VAL A 20 7.23 -47.44 25.34
CA VAL A 20 7.80 -46.67 24.27
C VAL A 20 6.72 -45.77 23.61
N ALA A 21 5.80 -45.22 24.41
CA ALA A 21 5.13 -44.02 24.01
C ALA A 21 6.18 -42.94 23.99
N GLN A 22 6.81 -42.70 22.83
CA GLN A 22 7.71 -41.61 22.62
C GLN A 22 6.94 -40.35 23.02
N ALA A 23 7.31 -39.77 24.15
CA ALA A 23 6.85 -38.47 24.53
C ALA A 23 7.30 -37.52 23.40
N GLN A 24 6.38 -37.17 22.51
CA GLN A 24 6.67 -36.16 21.51
C GLN A 24 7.12 -34.91 22.27
N PRO A 25 8.26 -34.30 21.91
CA PRO A 25 8.71 -33.10 22.59
C PRO A 25 7.57 -32.07 22.56
N ALA A 26 7.29 -31.49 23.72
CA ALA A 26 6.24 -30.47 23.82
C ALA A 26 6.45 -29.38 22.77
N PRO A 27 5.41 -29.00 22.03
CA PRO A 27 5.54 -28.00 20.97
C PRO A 27 6.03 -26.68 21.59
N LYS A 28 7.14 -26.14 21.08
CA LYS A 28 7.66 -24.83 21.48
C LYS A 28 7.03 -23.78 20.57
N ILE A 29 6.08 -23.03 21.11
CA ILE A 29 5.33 -22.02 20.43
C ILE A 29 6.03 -20.66 20.63
N MET A 30 6.07 -19.84 19.56
CA MET A 30 6.55 -18.45 19.61
C MET A 30 5.56 -17.54 18.87
N THR A 31 5.61 -16.25 19.16
CA THR A 31 4.81 -15.22 18.51
C THR A 31 5.70 -14.16 17.90
N VAL A 32 5.20 -13.53 16.83
CA VAL A 32 5.88 -12.44 16.14
C VAL A 32 4.84 -11.39 15.73
N ASP A 33 5.23 -10.13 15.75
CA ASP A 33 4.39 -9.01 15.25
C ASP A 33 4.85 -8.63 13.83
N MET A 34 4.20 -9.24 12.85
CA MET A 34 4.54 -9.01 11.43
C MET A 34 4.27 -7.57 10.98
N ALA A 35 3.23 -6.91 11.54
CA ALA A 35 2.92 -5.52 11.21
C ALA A 35 4.04 -4.60 11.74
N LYS A 36 4.46 -4.75 13.00
CA LYS A 36 5.57 -3.98 13.59
C LYS A 36 6.86 -4.17 12.79
N LEU A 37 7.17 -5.41 12.38
CA LEU A 37 8.37 -5.70 11.59
C LEU A 37 8.32 -5.03 10.22
N TYR A 38 7.17 -5.08 9.54
CA TYR A 38 6.96 -4.44 8.24
C TYR A 38 7.09 -2.91 8.33
N ASP A 39 6.40 -2.30 9.30
CA ASP A 39 6.36 -0.84 9.44
C ASP A 39 7.72 -0.26 9.85
N SER A 40 8.50 -0.99 10.66
CA SER A 40 9.83 -0.56 11.14
C SER A 40 10.98 -1.04 10.25
N HIS A 41 10.70 -1.70 9.13
CA HIS A 41 11.74 -2.18 8.22
C HIS A 41 12.31 -1.02 7.41
N TYR A 42 13.66 -0.86 7.39
CA TYR A 42 14.31 0.25 6.68
C TYR A 42 13.94 0.34 5.18
N LYS A 43 13.75 -0.82 4.50
CA LYS A 43 13.30 -0.84 3.10
C LYS A 43 11.88 -0.29 2.96
N THR A 44 11.02 -0.46 3.97
CA THR A 44 9.66 0.10 3.97
C THR A 44 9.72 1.62 4.08
N GLU A 45 10.58 2.16 4.97
CA GLU A 45 10.82 3.60 5.09
C GLU A 45 11.31 4.20 3.77
N GLU A 46 12.30 3.57 3.13
CA GLU A 46 12.83 4.01 1.83
C GLU A 46 11.78 3.97 0.72
N GLN A 47 10.99 2.91 0.67
CA GLN A 47 9.94 2.77 -0.35
C GLN A 47 8.83 3.78 -0.16
N MET A 48 8.43 4.05 1.08
CA MET A 48 7.44 5.10 1.38
C MET A 48 7.93 6.49 1.01
N ALA A 49 9.23 6.79 1.22
CA ALA A 49 9.81 8.04 0.76
C ALA A 49 9.79 8.17 -0.77
N LYS A 50 10.10 7.10 -1.50
CA LYS A 50 10.00 7.08 -2.98
C LYS A 50 8.57 7.27 -3.46
N LEU A 51 7.60 6.58 -2.84
CA LEU A 51 6.18 6.70 -3.21
C LEU A 51 5.67 8.14 -3.01
N ARG A 52 6.01 8.80 -1.90
CA ARG A 52 5.66 10.22 -1.68
C ARG A 52 6.24 11.12 -2.76
N GLY A 53 7.50 10.88 -3.17
CA GLY A 53 8.11 11.64 -4.27
C GLY A 53 7.40 11.41 -5.61
N ASP A 54 6.95 10.19 -5.88
CA ASP A 54 6.21 9.87 -7.11
C ASP A 54 4.79 10.47 -7.08
N GLU A 55 4.11 10.44 -5.91
CA GLU A 55 2.82 11.12 -5.70
C GLU A 55 2.92 12.62 -5.93
N GLN A 56 3.97 13.27 -5.39
CA GLN A 56 4.21 14.69 -5.61
C GLN A 56 4.39 15.02 -7.09
N LYS A 57 5.22 14.26 -7.81
CA LYS A 57 5.42 14.45 -9.25
C LYS A 57 4.13 14.24 -10.04
N ALA A 58 3.33 13.25 -9.66
CA ALA A 58 2.05 12.99 -10.28
C ALA A 58 1.06 14.16 -10.04
N GLN A 59 1.07 14.74 -8.85
CA GLN A 59 0.25 15.92 -8.54
C GLN A 59 0.69 17.14 -9.37
N GLU A 60 2.00 17.40 -9.47
CA GLU A 60 2.54 18.48 -10.29
C GLU A 60 2.13 18.33 -11.77
N GLU A 61 2.18 17.12 -12.29
CA GLU A 61 1.76 16.83 -13.67
C GLU A 61 0.24 17.00 -13.87
N LEU A 62 -0.57 16.56 -12.89
CA LEU A 62 -2.01 16.75 -12.91
C LEU A 62 -2.38 18.24 -12.90
N ASP A 63 -1.70 19.04 -12.08
CA ASP A 63 -1.90 20.48 -12.01
C ASP A 63 -1.52 21.17 -13.34
N ARG A 64 -0.45 20.70 -14.00
CA ARG A 64 -0.06 21.16 -15.34
C ARG A 64 -1.15 20.86 -16.37
N LEU A 65 -1.64 19.63 -16.41
CA LEU A 65 -2.70 19.20 -17.35
C LEU A 65 -3.99 19.98 -17.12
N ASN A 66 -4.38 20.20 -15.86
CA ASN A 66 -5.57 21.00 -15.52
C ASN A 66 -5.40 22.46 -15.94
N LYS A 67 -4.22 23.05 -15.74
CA LYS A 67 -3.92 24.41 -16.17
C LYS A 67 -4.01 24.58 -17.70
N GLU A 68 -3.48 23.60 -18.44
CA GLU A 68 -3.60 23.57 -19.91
C GLU A 68 -5.07 23.43 -20.35
N GLY A 69 -5.84 22.57 -19.67
CA GLY A 69 -7.26 22.42 -19.93
C GLY A 69 -8.06 23.70 -19.68
N ASN A 70 -7.77 24.39 -18.59
CA ASN A 70 -8.42 25.66 -18.26
C ASN A 70 -8.07 26.76 -19.29
N ALA A 71 -6.83 26.78 -19.80
CA ALA A 71 -6.45 27.69 -20.87
C ALA A 71 -7.22 27.43 -22.19
N LEU A 72 -7.46 26.15 -22.52
CA LEU A 72 -8.30 25.78 -23.66
C LEU A 72 -9.75 26.23 -23.48
N VAL A 73 -10.32 26.08 -22.28
CA VAL A 73 -11.66 26.54 -21.93
C VAL A 73 -11.76 28.06 -22.11
N GLN A 74 -10.76 28.82 -21.66
CA GLN A 74 -10.73 30.28 -21.84
C GLN A 74 -10.72 30.64 -23.33
N GLN A 75 -9.84 30.02 -24.13
CA GLN A 75 -9.77 30.26 -25.57
C GLN A 75 -11.08 29.94 -26.28
N PHE A 76 -11.76 28.86 -25.87
CA PHE A 76 -13.09 28.50 -26.38
C PHE A 76 -14.12 29.59 -26.06
N THR A 77 -14.12 30.09 -24.82
CA THR A 77 -15.03 31.14 -24.38
C THR A 77 -14.82 32.43 -25.19
N ASP A 78 -13.57 32.85 -25.35
CA ASP A 78 -13.20 34.05 -26.14
C ASP A 78 -13.68 33.92 -27.61
N LEU A 79 -13.52 32.74 -28.22
CA LEU A 79 -13.99 32.47 -29.58
C LEU A 79 -15.53 32.46 -29.65
N ARG A 80 -16.21 31.94 -28.66
CA ARG A 80 -17.68 31.97 -28.57
C ARG A 80 -18.20 33.41 -28.45
N GLU A 81 -17.57 34.27 -27.70
CA GLU A 81 -17.89 35.70 -27.60
C GLU A 81 -17.70 36.38 -28.94
N GLN A 82 -16.63 36.07 -29.70
CA GLN A 82 -16.44 36.60 -31.06
C GLN A 82 -17.54 36.21 -32.00
N THR A 83 -18.12 35.00 -31.93
CA THR A 83 -19.25 34.58 -32.76
C THR A 83 -20.53 35.38 -32.46
N GLN A 84 -20.68 35.87 -31.25
CA GLN A 84 -21.86 36.64 -30.80
C GLN A 84 -21.71 38.14 -31.00
N ASN A 85 -20.52 38.63 -31.39
CA ASN A 85 -20.30 40.04 -31.59
C ASN A 85 -21.16 40.60 -32.75
N PRO A 86 -22.07 41.56 -32.51
CA PRO A 86 -22.94 42.11 -33.53
C PRO A 86 -22.19 42.92 -34.58
N ALA A 87 -21.01 43.47 -34.27
CA ALA A 87 -20.17 44.23 -35.18
C ALA A 87 -19.29 43.37 -36.10
N ALA A 88 -19.22 42.06 -35.90
CA ALA A 88 -18.39 41.17 -36.69
C ALA A 88 -19.05 40.80 -38.03
N THR A 89 -18.23 40.70 -39.08
CA THR A 89 -18.70 40.24 -40.42
C THR A 89 -19.11 38.78 -40.38
N ALA A 90 -19.93 38.36 -41.32
CA ALA A 90 -20.37 36.96 -41.42
C ALA A 90 -19.18 35.99 -41.57
N GLU A 91 -18.19 36.36 -42.36
CA GLU A 91 -16.96 35.58 -42.54
C GLU A 91 -16.16 35.45 -41.25
N ALA A 92 -16.01 36.54 -40.47
CA ALA A 92 -15.32 36.53 -39.16
C ALA A 92 -16.07 35.61 -38.18
N LYS A 93 -17.39 35.66 -38.14
CA LYS A 93 -18.22 34.76 -37.29
C LYS A 93 -18.03 33.30 -37.65
N GLN A 94 -18.09 32.97 -38.95
CA GLN A 94 -17.90 31.61 -39.42
C GLN A 94 -16.50 31.06 -39.07
N LYS A 95 -15.47 31.88 -39.24
CA LYS A 95 -14.09 31.53 -38.84
C LYS A 95 -13.95 31.30 -37.33
N ALA A 96 -14.55 32.17 -36.53
CA ALA A 96 -14.53 32.04 -35.05
C ALA A 96 -15.31 30.78 -34.61
N GLU A 97 -16.43 30.44 -35.28
CA GLU A 97 -17.21 29.22 -35.00
C GLU A 97 -16.42 27.96 -35.31
N ALA A 98 -15.75 27.90 -36.48
CA ALA A 98 -14.89 26.76 -36.83
C ALA A 98 -13.72 26.60 -35.81
N ALA A 99 -13.11 27.72 -35.39
CA ALA A 99 -12.06 27.71 -34.40
C ALA A 99 -12.57 27.26 -33.00
N ALA A 100 -13.76 27.72 -32.59
CA ALA A 100 -14.41 27.30 -31.36
C ALA A 100 -14.69 25.78 -31.35
N GLN A 101 -15.19 25.24 -32.50
CA GLN A 101 -15.42 23.81 -32.63
C GLN A 101 -14.14 22.99 -32.51
N ALA A 102 -13.01 23.46 -33.07
CA ALA A 102 -11.70 22.82 -32.92
C ALA A 102 -11.25 22.85 -31.44
N LYS A 103 -11.39 23.98 -30.75
CA LYS A 103 -11.05 24.11 -29.33
C LYS A 103 -11.90 23.21 -28.44
N TYR A 104 -13.18 23.05 -28.75
CA TYR A 104 -14.04 22.11 -28.03
C TYR A 104 -13.53 20.67 -28.12
N GLN A 105 -13.08 20.25 -29.31
CA GLN A 105 -12.47 18.93 -29.49
C GLN A 105 -11.16 18.79 -28.66
N ASP A 106 -10.35 19.85 -28.65
CA ASP A 106 -9.11 19.86 -27.85
C ASP A 106 -9.40 19.76 -26.35
N ILE A 107 -10.43 20.44 -25.85
CA ILE A 107 -10.90 20.32 -24.45
C ILE A 107 -11.31 18.88 -24.14
N GLN A 108 -12.09 18.24 -25.02
CA GLN A 108 -12.49 16.85 -24.82
C GLN A 108 -11.28 15.90 -24.77
N LYS A 109 -10.30 16.10 -25.67
CA LYS A 109 -9.06 15.33 -25.64
C LYS A 109 -8.30 15.53 -24.32
N LYS A 110 -8.19 16.79 -23.85
CA LYS A 110 -7.51 17.11 -22.60
C LYS A 110 -8.23 16.52 -21.38
N GLN A 111 -9.56 16.52 -21.35
CA GLN A 111 -10.35 15.83 -20.31
C GLN A 111 -10.05 14.33 -20.25
N ASN A 112 -10.02 13.68 -21.43
CA ASN A 112 -9.69 12.26 -21.53
C ASN A 112 -8.24 11.99 -21.11
N GLU A 113 -7.30 12.89 -21.42
CA GLU A 113 -5.90 12.81 -20.99
C GLU A 113 -5.76 12.87 -19.47
N VAL A 114 -6.41 13.85 -18.83
CA VAL A 114 -6.46 14.00 -17.38
C VAL A 114 -7.03 12.74 -16.71
N GLN A 115 -8.16 12.25 -17.23
CA GLN A 115 -8.81 11.05 -16.70
C GLN A 115 -7.91 9.81 -16.83
N SER A 116 -7.30 9.63 -17.98
CA SER A 116 -6.38 8.51 -18.26
C SER A 116 -5.14 8.59 -17.39
N PHE A 117 -4.54 9.76 -17.26
CA PHE A 117 -3.38 9.99 -16.39
C PHE A 117 -3.71 9.64 -14.94
N THR A 118 -4.83 10.14 -14.41
CA THR A 118 -5.26 9.89 -13.03
C THR A 118 -5.46 8.39 -12.78
N ASN A 119 -6.17 7.71 -13.68
CA ASN A 119 -6.45 6.27 -13.53
C ASN A 119 -5.17 5.43 -13.63
N ASN A 120 -4.31 5.71 -14.60
CA ASN A 120 -3.07 4.99 -14.82
C ASN A 120 -2.09 5.19 -13.66
N THR A 121 -1.96 6.42 -13.17
CA THR A 121 -1.09 6.75 -12.03
C THR A 121 -1.57 6.04 -10.77
N ARG A 122 -2.86 6.11 -10.45
CA ARG A 122 -3.44 5.41 -9.29
C ARG A 122 -3.20 3.91 -9.39
N GLY A 123 -3.50 3.30 -10.55
CA GLY A 123 -3.29 1.87 -10.77
C GLY A 123 -1.81 1.46 -10.61
N SER A 124 -0.91 2.23 -11.18
CA SER A 124 0.54 1.98 -11.08
C SER A 124 1.07 2.08 -9.65
N LEU A 125 0.69 3.13 -8.91
CA LEU A 125 1.08 3.30 -7.51
C LEU A 125 0.54 2.16 -6.64
N GLN A 126 -0.73 1.80 -6.80
CA GLN A 126 -1.35 0.70 -6.06
C GLN A 126 -0.68 -0.64 -6.35
N GLN A 127 -0.37 -0.93 -7.61
CA GLN A 127 0.35 -2.15 -8.00
C GLN A 127 1.74 -2.20 -7.36
N ARG A 128 2.48 -1.08 -7.37
CA ARG A 128 3.81 -1.01 -6.74
C ARG A 128 3.75 -1.23 -5.24
N ILE A 129 2.76 -0.64 -4.55
CA ILE A 129 2.53 -0.85 -3.11
C ILE A 129 2.27 -2.33 -2.83
N ASN A 130 1.36 -2.95 -3.58
CA ASN A 130 1.00 -4.35 -3.37
C ASN A 130 2.18 -5.29 -3.65
N THR A 131 2.91 -5.08 -4.75
CA THR A 131 4.09 -5.87 -5.09
C THR A 131 5.17 -5.76 -4.01
N PHE A 132 5.47 -4.53 -3.58
CA PHE A 132 6.45 -4.30 -2.51
C PHE A 132 6.02 -4.97 -1.20
N LYS A 133 4.75 -4.81 -0.80
CA LYS A 133 4.20 -5.45 0.39
C LYS A 133 4.37 -6.97 0.36
N THR A 134 4.07 -7.61 -0.78
CA THR A 134 4.23 -9.06 -0.93
C THR A 134 5.68 -9.48 -0.74
N ILE A 135 6.62 -8.83 -1.42
CA ILE A 135 8.06 -9.12 -1.32
C ILE A 135 8.54 -8.95 0.13
N MET A 136 8.13 -7.88 0.80
CA MET A 136 8.55 -7.61 2.18
C MET A 136 7.98 -8.62 3.18
N ILE A 137 6.71 -9.02 3.01
CA ILE A 137 6.11 -10.06 3.87
C ILE A 137 6.86 -11.39 3.70
N GLU A 138 7.22 -11.77 2.48
CA GLU A 138 8.01 -12.99 2.23
C GLU A 138 9.39 -12.91 2.89
N GLU A 139 10.11 -11.79 2.74
CA GLU A 139 11.41 -11.57 3.37
C GLU A 139 11.32 -11.65 4.88
N ILE A 140 10.38 -10.94 5.51
CA ILE A 140 10.18 -10.93 6.96
C ILE A 140 9.76 -12.31 7.46
N THR A 141 8.88 -13.01 6.75
CA THR A 141 8.45 -14.37 7.10
C THR A 141 9.62 -15.35 7.11
N LYS A 142 10.52 -15.24 6.13
CA LYS A 142 11.73 -16.05 6.09
C LYS A 142 12.64 -15.77 7.29
N LEU A 143 12.92 -14.50 7.57
CA LEU A 143 13.74 -14.10 8.72
C LEU A 143 13.12 -14.55 10.04
N ALA A 144 11.83 -14.35 10.24
CA ALA A 144 11.10 -14.80 11.43
C ALA A 144 11.18 -16.32 11.59
N SER A 145 11.01 -17.08 10.50
CA SER A 145 11.14 -18.54 10.51
C SER A 145 12.54 -18.99 10.86
N ASP A 146 13.57 -18.32 10.35
CA ASP A 146 14.97 -18.67 10.61
C ASP A 146 15.36 -18.36 12.07
N VAL A 147 14.92 -17.22 12.63
CA VAL A 147 15.09 -16.88 14.04
C VAL A 147 14.37 -17.88 14.94
N ALA A 148 13.13 -18.23 14.60
CA ALA A 148 12.34 -19.19 15.35
C ALA A 148 13.02 -20.58 15.39
N LYS A 149 13.52 -21.06 14.25
CA LYS A 149 14.27 -22.33 14.16
C LYS A 149 15.53 -22.30 15.00
N LYS A 150 16.31 -21.21 14.96
CA LYS A 150 17.50 -21.02 15.81
C LYS A 150 17.15 -21.11 17.29
N LYS A 151 15.95 -20.66 17.68
CA LYS A 151 15.43 -20.74 19.06
C LYS A 151 14.76 -22.08 19.40
N GLY A 152 14.68 -23.01 18.44
CA GLY A 152 14.07 -24.32 18.60
C GLY A 152 12.54 -24.28 18.64
N ALA A 153 11.91 -23.27 18.06
CA ALA A 153 10.46 -23.21 17.92
C ALA A 153 9.94 -24.28 16.95
N THR A 154 8.79 -24.85 17.26
CA THR A 154 8.05 -25.77 16.38
C THR A 154 6.89 -25.07 15.68
N LEU A 155 6.39 -23.97 16.27
CA LEU A 155 5.30 -23.15 15.72
C LEU A 155 5.58 -21.67 15.98
N VAL A 156 5.21 -20.83 15.00
CA VAL A 156 5.24 -19.37 15.13
C VAL A 156 3.91 -18.82 14.68
N PHE A 157 3.34 -17.93 15.49
CA PHE A 157 2.08 -17.25 15.16
C PHE A 157 2.30 -15.76 15.02
N ASP A 158 1.68 -15.18 14.00
CA ASP A 158 1.58 -13.73 13.87
C ASP A 158 0.53 -13.18 14.84
N LYS A 159 0.97 -12.35 15.79
CA LYS A 159 0.06 -11.71 16.76
C LYS A 159 -0.58 -10.42 16.24
N SER A 160 -0.10 -9.88 15.10
CA SER A 160 -0.67 -8.70 14.46
C SER A 160 -1.89 -9.02 13.58
N GLY A 161 -2.12 -10.30 13.26
CA GLY A 161 -3.23 -10.75 12.41
C GLY A 161 -4.60 -10.46 13.01
N ILE A 162 -5.52 -9.95 12.18
CA ILE A 162 -6.91 -9.67 12.57
C ILE A 162 -7.79 -10.78 12.04
N GLY A 163 -8.61 -11.37 12.94
CA GLY A 163 -9.60 -12.38 12.59
C GLY A 163 -10.85 -11.80 11.93
N LEU A 164 -11.78 -12.68 11.52
CA LEU A 164 -13.02 -12.30 10.83
C LEU A 164 -13.92 -11.33 11.62
N LEU A 165 -13.80 -11.33 12.95
CA LEU A 165 -14.59 -10.45 13.83
C LEU A 165 -13.91 -9.09 14.10
N GLY A 166 -12.82 -8.78 13.41
CA GLY A 166 -12.08 -7.51 13.62
C GLY A 166 -11.23 -7.48 14.89
N VAL A 167 -11.11 -8.58 15.62
CA VAL A 167 -10.22 -8.73 16.79
C VAL A 167 -8.95 -9.48 16.41
N GLN A 168 -7.87 -9.23 17.16
CA GLN A 168 -6.60 -9.93 16.95
C GLN A 168 -6.79 -11.45 17.10
N THR A 169 -6.18 -12.23 16.21
CA THR A 169 -6.22 -13.68 16.24
C THR A 169 -5.53 -14.22 17.51
N ILE A 170 -4.45 -13.60 17.95
CA ILE A 170 -3.79 -13.88 19.21
C ILE A 170 -4.14 -12.75 20.18
N ILE A 171 -5.07 -13.03 21.10
CA ILE A 171 -5.60 -12.06 22.06
C ILE A 171 -4.56 -11.77 23.17
N TYR A 172 -3.79 -12.79 23.57
CA TYR A 172 -2.76 -12.68 24.58
C TYR A 172 -1.60 -13.62 24.27
N SER A 173 -0.39 -13.13 24.43
CA SER A 173 0.83 -13.93 24.50
C SER A 173 1.78 -13.29 25.52
N ASP A 174 2.43 -14.11 26.36
CA ASP A 174 3.47 -13.64 27.24
C ASP A 174 4.67 -13.15 26.42
N ALA A 175 5.35 -12.12 26.91
CA ALA A 175 6.54 -11.53 26.25
C ALA A 175 7.69 -12.55 26.06
N ALA A 176 7.77 -13.59 26.89
CA ALA A 176 8.75 -14.65 26.75
C ALA A 176 8.62 -15.48 25.46
N TYR A 177 7.44 -15.46 24.84
CA TYR A 177 7.18 -16.15 23.57
C TYR A 177 7.41 -15.24 22.36
N ASP A 178 7.59 -13.94 22.56
CA ASP A 178 7.70 -12.94 21.50
C ASP A 178 9.15 -12.87 20.96
N ILE A 179 9.29 -13.12 19.65
CA ILE A 179 10.58 -13.04 18.95
C ILE A 179 10.70 -11.80 18.06
N THR A 180 9.76 -10.87 18.12
CA THR A 180 9.70 -9.69 17.24
C THR A 180 10.99 -8.88 17.29
N ASP A 181 11.52 -8.61 18.49
CA ASP A 181 12.73 -7.81 18.64
C ASP A 181 14.00 -8.56 18.17
N ASP A 182 14.02 -9.89 18.25
CA ASP A 182 15.13 -10.67 17.72
C ASP A 182 15.13 -10.71 16.19
N VAL A 183 13.94 -10.82 15.58
CA VAL A 183 13.78 -10.67 14.11
C VAL A 183 14.18 -9.26 13.67
N MET A 184 13.78 -8.22 14.42
CA MET A 184 14.16 -6.84 14.15
C MET A 184 15.68 -6.63 14.17
N LYS A 185 16.39 -7.29 15.09
CA LYS A 185 17.87 -7.26 15.12
C LYS A 185 18.47 -7.84 13.84
N GLU A 186 17.97 -8.99 13.37
CA GLU A 186 18.43 -9.61 12.11
C GLU A 186 18.14 -8.70 10.89
N ILE A 187 16.98 -8.05 10.84
CA ILE A 187 16.65 -7.05 9.81
C ILE A 187 17.67 -5.90 9.82
N ASN A 188 18.00 -5.38 10.99
CA ASN A 188 18.94 -4.26 11.14
C ASN A 188 20.39 -4.63 10.81
N LEU A 189 20.80 -5.90 10.97
CA LEU A 189 22.12 -6.37 10.56
C LEU A 189 22.31 -6.25 9.02
N SER A 190 21.26 -6.37 8.26
CA SER A 190 21.28 -6.23 6.79
C SER A 190 21.07 -4.79 6.31
N ARG A 191 20.85 -3.83 7.22
CA ARG A 191 20.71 -2.42 6.87
C ARG A 191 22.03 -1.87 6.35
N PRO A 192 22.08 -1.31 5.12
CA PRO A 192 23.28 -0.62 4.64
C PRO A 192 23.66 0.52 5.60
N PRO A 193 24.95 0.79 5.77
CA PRO A 193 25.35 1.98 6.50
C PRO A 193 24.68 3.20 5.83
N PRO A 194 24.21 4.20 6.61
CA PRO A 194 23.59 5.37 6.04
C PRO A 194 24.54 5.99 5.03
N SER A 195 24.24 5.86 3.72
CA SER A 195 24.91 6.61 2.68
C SER A 195 24.78 8.07 3.10
N ALA A 196 25.88 8.78 3.15
CA ALA A 196 25.90 10.23 3.35
C ALA A 196 25.13 10.88 2.19
N VAL A 197 23.83 10.87 2.29
CA VAL A 197 22.95 11.71 1.47
C VAL A 197 23.26 13.11 1.93
N ALA A 198 23.90 13.90 1.04
CA ALA A 198 24.18 15.30 1.28
C ALA A 198 22.92 15.96 1.87
N PRO A 199 23.03 16.76 2.94
CA PRO A 199 21.87 17.40 3.54
C PRO A 199 21.21 18.29 2.48
N VAL A 200 20.02 17.92 2.06
CA VAL A 200 19.12 18.85 1.34
C VAL A 200 18.84 19.95 2.36
N ALA A 201 19.35 21.14 2.08
CA ALA A 201 19.16 22.32 2.91
C ALA A 201 17.67 22.48 3.24
N PRO A 202 17.30 22.78 4.49
CA PRO A 202 15.92 22.98 4.86
C PRO A 202 15.41 24.22 4.14
N ALA A 203 14.46 24.04 3.22
CA ALA A 203 13.64 25.13 2.76
C ALA A 203 12.83 25.62 3.96
N THR A 204 13.19 26.81 4.44
CA THR A 204 12.51 27.53 5.50
C THR A 204 11.11 27.91 5.02
N THR A 205 10.12 27.16 5.38
CA THR A 205 8.73 27.60 5.37
C THR A 205 8.04 27.15 6.64
N ALA A 206 7.36 28.11 7.25
CA ALA A 206 6.75 28.11 8.56
C ALA A 206 5.76 26.94 8.81
N PRO A 207 5.48 26.63 10.10
CA PRO A 207 4.77 25.43 10.47
C PRO A 207 3.28 25.56 10.21
N SER A 208 2.76 24.77 9.30
CA SER A 208 1.34 24.43 9.31
C SER A 208 1.20 23.15 10.12
N ALA A 209 0.67 23.34 11.34
CA ALA A 209 0.38 22.25 12.25
C ALA A 209 -0.73 21.36 11.66
N LEU A 210 -0.34 20.22 11.15
CA LEU A 210 -1.24 19.09 10.97
C LEU A 210 -0.73 17.95 11.85
N ALA A 211 -1.46 17.73 12.95
CA ALA A 211 -1.28 16.62 13.85
C ALA A 211 -1.21 15.28 13.10
N PRO A 212 -0.47 14.28 13.58
CA PRO A 212 -0.49 12.95 13.01
C PRO A 212 -1.87 12.36 13.27
N THR A 213 -2.72 12.34 12.25
CA THR A 213 -3.95 11.57 12.28
C THR A 213 -3.55 10.10 12.23
N GLN A 214 -3.80 9.40 13.33
CA GLN A 214 -3.75 7.95 13.40
C GLN A 214 -4.49 7.39 12.18
N LEU A 215 -3.81 6.54 11.40
CA LEU A 215 -4.47 5.68 10.42
C LEU A 215 -5.40 4.75 11.21
N GLU A 216 -6.63 5.17 11.36
CA GLU A 216 -7.70 4.27 11.76
C GLU A 216 -7.81 3.16 10.73
N ARG A 217 -7.68 1.96 11.23
CA ARG A 217 -7.90 0.68 10.54
C ARG A 217 -9.39 0.52 10.24
N THR A 218 -9.91 1.26 9.30
CA THR A 218 -11.23 1.01 8.73
C THR A 218 -11.09 0.88 7.23
N GLY A 219 -11.80 -0.13 6.71
CA GLY A 219 -11.74 -0.64 5.35
C GLY A 219 -11.69 0.42 4.26
N ALA A 220 -11.03 0.06 3.21
CA ALA A 220 -10.78 0.84 2.00
C ALA A 220 -12.03 1.59 1.51
N THR A 221 -12.18 2.83 1.98
CA THR A 221 -13.01 3.81 1.29
C THR A 221 -12.05 4.62 0.43
N ALA A 222 -12.21 4.49 -0.88
CA ALA A 222 -11.44 5.24 -1.86
C ALA A 222 -11.52 6.73 -1.53
N VAL A 223 -10.40 7.31 -1.11
CA VAL A 223 -10.24 8.76 -1.07
C VAL A 223 -10.22 9.20 -2.53
N GLN A 224 -11.33 9.77 -2.94
CA GLN A 224 -11.45 10.46 -4.22
C GLN A 224 -10.71 11.80 -4.04
N PRO A 225 -9.63 12.09 -4.79
CA PRO A 225 -9.08 13.43 -4.77
C PRO A 225 -10.10 14.36 -5.43
N ASP A 226 -10.56 15.37 -4.71
CA ASP A 226 -11.30 16.52 -5.25
C ASP A 226 -10.34 17.31 -6.16
N SER A 227 -10.07 16.77 -7.33
CA SER A 227 -9.45 17.55 -8.40
C SER A 227 -10.56 18.30 -9.11
N PRO A 228 -10.48 19.63 -9.29
CA PRO A 228 -11.46 20.37 -10.04
C PRO A 228 -11.52 19.82 -11.46
N ALA A 229 -12.64 19.18 -11.80
CA ALA A 229 -12.88 18.70 -13.14
C ALA A 229 -12.93 19.89 -14.10
N ILE A 230 -12.26 19.77 -15.26
CA ILE A 230 -12.33 20.76 -16.33
C ILE A 230 -13.79 20.83 -16.80
N THR A 231 -14.48 21.92 -16.48
CA THR A 231 -15.91 22.09 -16.81
C THR A 231 -16.05 23.06 -17.97
N VAL A 232 -16.75 22.65 -19.01
CA VAL A 232 -17.07 23.51 -20.18
C VAL A 232 -18.42 24.16 -19.99
N PRO A 233 -18.52 25.50 -19.91
CA PRO A 233 -19.79 26.18 -19.86
C PRO A 233 -20.62 25.93 -21.15
N GLY A 234 -21.84 25.42 -21.02
CA GLY A 234 -22.77 25.26 -22.16
C GLY A 234 -22.61 23.97 -22.97
N ALA A 235 -21.94 22.93 -22.48
CA ALA A 235 -21.95 21.62 -23.10
C ALA A 235 -23.35 20.98 -23.00
N PRO A 236 -23.91 20.37 -24.07
CA PRO A 236 -25.20 19.71 -24.00
C PRO A 236 -25.15 18.50 -23.07
N VAL A 237 -25.96 18.50 -22.03
CA VAL A 237 -26.13 17.35 -21.14
C VAL A 237 -26.77 16.22 -21.96
N LYS A 238 -26.01 15.15 -22.21
CA LYS A 238 -26.60 13.91 -22.75
C LYS A 238 -27.54 13.32 -21.69
N LYS A 239 -28.82 13.24 -22.04
CA LYS A 239 -29.83 12.48 -21.29
C LYS A 239 -29.57 10.99 -21.40
#